data_042f45cacd0b591ce8f6f28f4a87669e
#
_entry.id   042f45cacd0b591ce8f6f28f4a87669e
#
_cell.length_a   1.000
_cell.length_b   1.000
_cell.length_c   1.000
_cell.angle_alpha   90.00
_cell.angle_beta   90.00
_cell.angle_gamma   90.00
#
_symmetry.space_group_name_H-M   'P 1'
#
loop_
_entity.id
_entity.type
_entity.pdbx_description
1 polymer ?
#
loop_
_entity_poly.entity_id
_entity_poly.type
_entity_poly.pdbx_seq_one_letter_code
_entity_poly.pdbx_strand_id
1 'polypeptide(L)'
;MKVIALDCGVAIYDAEVSYEVSEDLMPAHEKSSVKLKGPEAVIKVGTMKKPGLLRVRAKIEYDGQSYSTTSTVGFDPEKLEPTTPMPKDFDEFWQKGLEQLSKVKLNPTMELLPERCTDKVNSYLVSYGTINHTRMYRILTVPKAERKH
;
A
#
# COMPACT_ATOMS: atom_id res chain seq x y z
N MET A 1 -14.03 14.84 -8.75
CA MET A 1 -12.64 14.53 -9.12
C MET A 1 -12.27 15.29 -10.40
N LYS A 2 -11.11 15.92 -10.45
CA LYS A 2 -10.53 16.51 -11.67
C LYS A 2 -9.50 15.54 -12.24
N VAL A 3 -9.60 15.23 -13.52
CA VAL A 3 -8.66 14.36 -14.24
C VAL A 3 -7.95 15.24 -15.26
N ILE A 4 -6.62 15.13 -15.32
CA ILE A 4 -5.77 15.79 -16.30
C ILE A 4 -5.02 14.68 -17.04
N ALA A 5 -5.12 14.66 -18.37
CA ALA A 5 -4.42 13.69 -19.18
C ALA A 5 -3.24 14.38 -19.92
N LEU A 6 -2.02 13.86 -19.64
CA LEU A 6 -0.78 14.37 -20.21
C LEU A 6 0.05 13.20 -20.77
N ASP A 7 0.65 13.41 -21.93
CA ASP A 7 1.71 12.57 -22.47
C ASP A 7 3.02 13.35 -22.49
N CYS A 8 4.02 12.90 -21.72
CA CYS A 8 5.31 13.59 -21.54
C CYS A 8 5.19 15.09 -21.23
N GLY A 9 4.14 15.48 -20.47
CA GLY A 9 3.87 16.88 -20.13
C GLY A 9 3.04 17.64 -21.17
N VAL A 10 2.70 17.01 -22.30
CA VAL A 10 1.84 17.58 -23.33
C VAL A 10 0.39 17.15 -23.08
N ALA A 11 -0.54 18.10 -23.16
CA ALA A 11 -1.96 17.83 -22.93
C ALA A 11 -2.55 16.91 -24.00
N ILE A 12 -3.30 15.89 -23.58
CA ILE A 12 -4.08 15.02 -24.46
C ILE A 12 -5.48 15.61 -24.58
N TYR A 13 -5.94 15.73 -25.81
CA TYR A 13 -7.27 16.24 -26.16
C TYR A 13 -8.12 15.14 -26.79
N ASP A 14 -9.44 15.31 -26.72
CA ASP A 14 -10.44 14.47 -27.39
C ASP A 14 -10.40 12.97 -27.04
N ALA A 15 -9.84 12.63 -25.87
CA ALA A 15 -9.87 11.27 -25.36
C ALA A 15 -11.10 11.02 -24.48
N GLU A 16 -11.49 9.76 -24.37
CA GLU A 16 -12.55 9.33 -23.46
C GLU A 16 -11.96 8.73 -22.20
N VAL A 17 -12.40 9.26 -21.05
CA VAL A 17 -12.05 8.74 -19.72
C VAL A 17 -13.20 7.92 -19.20
N SER A 18 -13.01 6.62 -19.08
CA SER A 18 -13.92 5.74 -18.33
C SER A 18 -13.66 5.85 -16.84
N TYR A 19 -14.69 5.76 -16.00
CA TYR A 19 -14.50 5.78 -14.56
C TYR A 19 -15.47 4.85 -13.83
N GLU A 20 -15.03 4.42 -12.67
CA GLU A 20 -15.79 3.60 -11.73
C GLU A 20 -15.83 4.29 -10.38
N VAL A 21 -17.00 4.29 -9.74
CA VAL A 21 -17.19 4.79 -8.38
C VAL A 21 -17.53 3.62 -7.47
N SER A 22 -16.84 3.50 -6.35
CA SER A 22 -17.06 2.46 -5.35
C SER A 22 -16.88 2.99 -3.93
N GLU A 23 -17.50 2.35 -2.96
CA GLU A 23 -16.99 2.40 -1.59
C GLU A 23 -15.63 1.70 -1.54
N ASP A 24 -14.80 1.97 -0.53
CA ASP A 24 -13.43 1.46 -0.50
C ASP A 24 -13.37 -0.08 -0.62
N LEU A 25 -12.58 -0.55 -1.59
CA LEU A 25 -12.40 -1.97 -1.93
C LEU A 25 -13.69 -2.76 -2.27
N MET A 26 -14.84 -2.10 -2.30
CA MET A 26 -16.10 -2.73 -2.69
C MET A 26 -16.29 -2.71 -4.21
N PRO A 27 -17.16 -3.57 -4.76
CA PRO A 27 -17.53 -3.51 -6.17
C PRO A 27 -18.06 -2.12 -6.56
N ALA A 28 -17.75 -1.70 -7.78
CA ALA A 28 -18.23 -0.41 -8.27
C ALA A 28 -19.77 -0.42 -8.39
N HIS A 29 -20.40 0.60 -7.82
CA HIS A 29 -21.84 0.82 -7.92
C HIS A 29 -22.22 1.76 -9.08
N GLU A 30 -21.25 2.49 -9.62
CA GLU A 30 -21.42 3.36 -10.78
C GLU A 30 -20.23 3.15 -11.73
N LYS A 31 -20.52 3.05 -13.03
CA LYS A 31 -19.53 3.04 -14.11
C LYS A 31 -20.04 3.94 -15.23
N SER A 32 -19.19 4.82 -15.70
CA SER A 32 -19.55 5.76 -16.77
C SER A 32 -18.31 6.25 -17.49
N SER A 33 -18.48 7.10 -18.48
CA SER A 33 -17.39 7.76 -19.18
C SER A 33 -17.65 9.24 -19.38
N VAL A 34 -16.58 9.99 -19.59
CA VAL A 34 -16.61 11.42 -19.91
C VAL A 34 -15.58 11.72 -20.97
N LYS A 35 -15.97 12.47 -21.99
CA LYS A 35 -15.03 12.99 -22.99
C LYS A 35 -14.28 14.19 -22.44
N LEU A 36 -12.97 14.21 -22.66
CA LEU A 36 -12.14 15.38 -22.38
C LEU A 36 -12.56 16.53 -23.29
N LYS A 37 -12.89 17.67 -22.68
CA LYS A 37 -13.08 18.93 -23.40
C LYS A 37 -11.84 19.81 -23.17
N GLY A 38 -10.76 19.49 -23.89
CA GLY A 38 -9.42 20.01 -23.58
C GLY A 38 -8.63 19.04 -22.69
N PRO A 39 -7.58 19.47 -21.98
CA PRO A 39 -6.72 18.59 -21.18
C PRO A 39 -7.36 18.09 -19.89
N GLU A 40 -8.57 18.52 -19.58
CA GLU A 40 -9.20 18.31 -18.28
C GLU A 40 -10.61 17.74 -18.41
N ALA A 41 -10.97 16.85 -17.48
CA ALA A 41 -12.35 16.45 -17.25
C ALA A 41 -12.69 16.56 -15.76
N VAL A 42 -13.91 16.93 -15.45
CA VAL A 42 -14.44 16.95 -14.08
C VAL A 42 -15.49 15.86 -13.94
N ILE A 43 -15.20 14.88 -13.08
CA ILE A 43 -16.11 13.78 -12.76
C ILE A 43 -16.82 14.15 -11.44
N LYS A 44 -18.14 14.25 -11.50
CA LYS A 44 -18.98 14.45 -10.30
C LYS A 44 -19.44 13.08 -9.79
N VAL A 45 -19.00 12.70 -8.61
CA VAL A 45 -19.19 11.34 -8.08
C VAL A 45 -20.15 11.26 -6.89
N GLY A 46 -20.84 12.36 -6.59
CA GLY A 46 -21.80 12.41 -5.49
C GLY A 46 -21.14 12.52 -4.11
N THR A 47 -21.88 12.11 -3.08
CA THR A 47 -21.47 12.13 -1.67
C THR A 47 -21.92 10.85 -0.97
N MET A 48 -21.36 10.59 0.22
CA MET A 48 -21.82 9.51 1.10
C MET A 48 -22.67 10.08 2.24
N LYS A 49 -23.73 9.36 2.61
CA LYS A 49 -24.59 9.69 3.77
C LYS A 49 -24.12 9.04 5.06
N LYS A 50 -23.22 8.07 4.98
CA LYS A 50 -22.64 7.35 6.11
C LYS A 50 -21.13 7.55 6.13
N PRO A 51 -20.46 7.42 7.29
CA PRO A 51 -19.02 7.42 7.37
C PRO A 51 -18.43 6.38 6.42
N GLY A 52 -17.34 6.73 5.72
CA GLY A 52 -16.75 5.83 4.75
C GLY A 52 -15.77 6.50 3.81
N LEU A 53 -15.27 5.71 2.88
CA LEU A 53 -14.33 6.14 1.85
C LEU A 53 -14.98 5.93 0.48
N LEU A 54 -15.13 7.01 -0.29
CA LEU A 54 -15.60 6.97 -1.67
C LEU A 54 -14.39 6.99 -2.61
N ARG A 55 -14.27 5.96 -3.42
CA ARG A 55 -13.17 5.79 -4.37
C ARG A 55 -13.65 6.00 -5.79
N VAL A 56 -12.86 6.72 -6.56
CA VAL A 56 -13.01 6.87 -8.00
C VAL A 56 -11.76 6.33 -8.68
N ARG A 57 -11.93 5.38 -9.58
CA ARG A 57 -10.89 4.94 -10.48
C ARG A 57 -11.20 5.44 -11.87
N ALA A 58 -10.32 6.24 -12.44
CA ALA A 58 -10.40 6.71 -13.81
C ALA A 58 -9.40 5.96 -14.69
N LYS A 59 -9.80 5.63 -15.91
CA LYS A 59 -9.01 4.90 -16.90
C LYS A 59 -9.13 5.57 -18.25
N ILE A 60 -8.02 5.68 -18.96
CA ILE A 60 -7.94 6.17 -20.34
C ILE A 60 -7.15 5.19 -21.19
N GLU A 61 -7.61 4.97 -22.40
CA GLU A 61 -6.87 4.25 -23.44
C GLU A 61 -6.25 5.31 -24.38
N TYR A 62 -4.94 5.28 -24.55
CA TYR A 62 -4.22 6.20 -25.41
C TYR A 62 -3.02 5.51 -26.04
N ASP A 63 -2.87 5.66 -27.36
CA ASP A 63 -1.80 5.04 -28.15
C ASP A 63 -1.63 3.52 -27.89
N GLY A 64 -2.77 2.80 -27.84
CA GLY A 64 -2.80 1.35 -27.59
C GLY A 64 -2.42 0.92 -26.18
N GLN A 65 -2.21 1.86 -25.25
CA GLN A 65 -1.91 1.59 -23.86
C GLN A 65 -3.03 2.06 -22.94
N SER A 66 -3.13 1.40 -21.78
CA SER A 66 -4.12 1.71 -20.76
C SER A 66 -3.48 2.38 -19.56
N TYR A 67 -3.98 3.54 -19.20
CA TYR A 67 -3.54 4.30 -18.03
C TYR A 67 -4.68 4.43 -17.03
N SER A 68 -4.39 4.27 -15.75
CA SER A 68 -5.40 4.42 -14.71
C SER A 68 -4.88 5.22 -13.52
N THR A 69 -5.79 5.95 -12.90
CA THR A 69 -5.53 6.67 -11.66
C THR A 69 -6.69 6.48 -10.69
N THR A 70 -6.41 6.62 -9.40
CA THR A 70 -7.41 6.46 -8.34
C THR A 70 -7.36 7.67 -7.42
N SER A 71 -8.53 8.13 -7.01
CA SER A 71 -8.67 9.16 -5.98
C SER A 71 -9.71 8.69 -4.97
N THR A 72 -9.46 8.93 -3.68
CA THR A 72 -10.35 8.54 -2.59
C THR A 72 -10.61 9.73 -1.70
N VAL A 73 -11.85 9.89 -1.26
CA VAL A 73 -12.30 10.94 -0.33
C VAL A 73 -12.96 10.28 0.87
N GLY A 74 -12.56 10.70 2.07
CA GLY A 74 -13.17 10.28 3.34
C GLY A 74 -14.38 11.16 3.69
N PHE A 75 -15.45 10.51 4.15
CA PHE A 75 -16.65 11.13 4.72
C PHE A 75 -16.74 10.73 6.18
N ASP A 76 -16.76 11.69 7.08
CA ASP A 76 -16.78 11.49 8.54
C ASP A 76 -15.78 10.39 9.01
N PRO A 77 -14.50 10.46 8.62
CA PRO A 77 -13.55 9.35 8.87
C PRO A 77 -13.36 9.06 10.35
N GLU A 78 -13.55 10.04 11.24
CA GLU A 78 -13.48 9.90 12.68
C GLU A 78 -14.65 9.08 13.27
N LYS A 79 -15.70 8.86 12.50
CA LYS A 79 -16.87 8.04 12.88
C LYS A 79 -16.83 6.63 12.31
N LEU A 80 -15.74 6.28 11.62
CA LEU A 80 -15.56 4.91 11.12
C LEU A 80 -15.37 3.94 12.28
N GLU A 81 -16.23 2.95 12.34
CA GLU A 81 -16.15 1.88 13.32
C GLU A 81 -15.56 0.62 12.69
N PRO A 82 -14.78 -0.18 13.45
CA PRO A 82 -14.29 -1.46 12.98
C PRO A 82 -15.46 -2.39 12.59
N THR A 83 -15.38 -3.00 11.42
CA THR A 83 -16.41 -3.96 10.94
C THR A 83 -16.33 -5.30 11.66
N THR A 84 -15.18 -5.59 12.26
CA THR A 84 -14.94 -6.81 13.04
C THR A 84 -14.53 -6.42 14.44
N PRO A 85 -15.24 -6.89 15.49
CA PRO A 85 -14.84 -6.64 16.85
C PRO A 85 -13.51 -7.34 17.16
N MET A 86 -12.75 -6.78 18.10
CA MET A 86 -11.55 -7.43 18.61
C MET A 86 -11.93 -8.77 19.25
N PRO A 87 -11.23 -9.87 18.94
CA PRO A 87 -11.46 -11.16 19.62
C PRO A 87 -11.33 -11.00 21.15
N LYS A 88 -12.19 -11.70 21.90
CA LYS A 88 -12.21 -11.59 23.35
C LYS A 88 -10.92 -12.07 24.03
N ASP A 89 -10.21 -12.96 23.37
CA ASP A 89 -8.95 -13.56 23.82
C ASP A 89 -7.71 -12.89 23.20
N PHE A 90 -7.86 -11.74 22.56
CA PHE A 90 -6.76 -11.07 21.84
C PHE A 90 -5.55 -10.83 22.76
N ASP A 91 -5.76 -10.21 23.91
CA ASP A 91 -4.68 -9.89 24.84
C ASP A 91 -4.04 -11.17 25.43
N GLU A 92 -4.87 -12.15 25.79
CA GLU A 92 -4.39 -13.44 26.31
C GLU A 92 -3.57 -14.19 25.27
N PHE A 93 -4.00 -14.23 24.03
CA PHE A 93 -3.28 -14.84 22.91
C PHE A 93 -1.90 -14.24 22.73
N TRP A 94 -1.82 -12.91 22.69
CA TRP A 94 -0.55 -12.21 22.52
C TRP A 94 0.35 -12.36 23.75
N GLN A 95 -0.19 -12.29 24.96
CA GLN A 95 0.57 -12.49 26.18
C GLN A 95 1.21 -13.88 26.23
N LYS A 96 0.46 -14.93 25.91
CA LYS A 96 1.00 -16.29 25.78
C LYS A 96 2.12 -16.39 24.75
N GLY A 97 1.96 -15.74 23.60
CA GLY A 97 2.99 -15.68 22.55
C GLY A 97 4.28 -15.02 23.04
N LEU A 98 4.17 -13.89 23.73
CA LEU A 98 5.30 -13.17 24.32
C LEU A 98 6.00 -13.99 25.41
N GLU A 99 5.24 -14.68 26.27
CA GLU A 99 5.79 -15.57 27.30
C GLU A 99 6.54 -16.77 26.70
N GLN A 100 6.04 -17.34 25.61
CA GLN A 100 6.75 -18.39 24.89
C GLN A 100 8.03 -17.86 24.27
N LEU A 101 7.98 -16.71 23.64
CA LEU A 101 9.12 -16.07 22.99
C LEU A 101 10.21 -15.68 24.02
N SER A 102 9.84 -15.20 25.20
CA SER A 102 10.79 -14.79 26.24
C SER A 102 11.67 -15.95 26.75
N LYS A 103 11.21 -17.19 26.61
CA LYS A 103 11.94 -18.39 26.99
C LYS A 103 12.91 -18.87 25.90
N VAL A 104 12.82 -18.33 24.69
CA VAL A 104 13.64 -18.72 23.55
C VAL A 104 14.98 -18.01 23.59
N LYS A 105 16.09 -18.75 23.55
CA LYS A 105 17.42 -18.16 23.37
C LYS A 105 17.54 -17.65 21.94
N LEU A 106 17.86 -16.38 21.79
CA LEU A 106 17.97 -15.74 20.47
C LEU A 106 19.03 -16.41 19.59
N ASN A 107 20.19 -16.79 20.16
CA ASN A 107 21.32 -17.43 19.45
C ASN A 107 21.51 -16.85 18.03
N PRO A 108 21.82 -15.56 17.89
CA PRO A 108 21.95 -14.94 16.58
C PRO A 108 23.21 -15.44 15.88
N THR A 109 23.10 -15.63 14.57
CA THR A 109 24.25 -15.85 13.69
C THR A 109 24.28 -14.77 12.63
N MET A 110 25.45 -14.41 12.18
CA MET A 110 25.62 -13.40 11.13
C MET A 110 26.77 -13.86 10.20
N GLU A 111 26.43 -14.09 8.93
CA GLU A 111 27.37 -14.55 7.90
C GLU A 111 27.43 -13.53 6.78
N LEU A 112 28.63 -13.12 6.39
CA LEU A 112 28.81 -12.18 5.28
C LEU A 112 28.41 -12.86 3.96
N LEU A 113 27.68 -12.14 3.11
CA LEU A 113 27.35 -12.57 1.75
C LEU A 113 28.16 -11.74 0.74
N PRO A 114 29.37 -12.17 0.38
CA PRO A 114 30.28 -11.38 -0.47
C PRO A 114 29.65 -10.99 -1.81
N GLU A 115 28.86 -11.91 -2.40
CA GLU A 115 28.19 -11.74 -3.68
C GLU A 115 27.09 -10.64 -3.64
N ARG A 116 26.69 -10.22 -2.44
CA ARG A 116 25.67 -9.15 -2.22
C ARG A 116 26.28 -7.87 -1.63
N CYS A 117 27.60 -7.85 -1.45
CA CYS A 117 28.30 -6.66 -1.00
C CYS A 117 28.57 -5.70 -2.16
N THR A 118 28.63 -4.42 -1.86
CA THR A 118 29.08 -3.37 -2.79
C THR A 118 30.18 -2.53 -2.12
N ASP A 119 30.70 -1.55 -2.84
CA ASP A 119 31.67 -0.61 -2.26
C ASP A 119 31.07 0.21 -1.10
N LYS A 120 29.75 0.35 -1.06
CA LYS A 120 29.04 1.18 -0.07
C LYS A 120 28.43 0.41 1.07
N VAL A 121 28.13 -0.90 0.89
CA VAL A 121 27.41 -1.69 1.89
C VAL A 121 27.98 -3.10 2.02
N ASN A 122 27.89 -3.64 3.22
CA ASN A 122 28.04 -5.07 3.49
C ASN A 122 26.67 -5.70 3.67
N SER A 123 26.47 -6.88 3.12
CA SER A 123 25.24 -7.67 3.26
C SER A 123 25.53 -8.96 4.01
N TYR A 124 24.68 -9.28 4.96
CA TYR A 124 24.82 -10.45 5.83
C TYR A 124 23.57 -11.30 5.82
N LEU A 125 23.71 -12.60 5.85
CA LEU A 125 22.66 -13.52 6.26
C LEU A 125 22.63 -13.56 7.78
N VAL A 126 21.55 -13.06 8.37
CA VAL A 126 21.33 -13.12 9.83
C VAL A 126 20.28 -14.16 10.12
N SER A 127 20.52 -14.99 11.14
CA SER A 127 19.50 -15.88 11.63
C SER A 127 19.42 -15.84 13.16
N TYR A 128 18.23 -16.12 13.69
CA TYR A 128 17.99 -16.17 15.14
C TYR A 128 16.87 -17.14 15.47
N GLY A 129 16.90 -17.61 16.71
CA GLY A 129 15.89 -18.53 17.23
C GLY A 129 14.53 -17.86 17.40
N THR A 130 13.47 -18.61 17.17
CA THR A 130 12.09 -18.21 17.42
C THR A 130 11.33 -19.38 18.08
N ILE A 131 10.05 -19.18 18.36
CA ILE A 131 9.21 -20.20 19.03
C ILE A 131 9.22 -21.52 18.25
N ASN A 132 8.86 -22.61 18.94
CA ASN A 132 8.78 -23.97 18.37
C ASN A 132 10.11 -24.49 17.78
N HIS A 133 11.25 -24.10 18.35
CA HIS A 133 12.59 -24.50 17.90
C HIS A 133 12.89 -24.14 16.42
N THR A 134 12.19 -23.17 15.88
CA THR A 134 12.42 -22.70 14.50
C THR A 134 13.46 -21.58 14.47
N ARG A 135 14.00 -21.28 13.30
CA ARG A 135 14.89 -20.15 13.06
C ARG A 135 14.34 -19.22 11.99
N MET A 136 14.46 -17.93 12.25
CA MET A 136 14.14 -16.89 11.29
C MET A 136 15.44 -16.49 10.56
N TYR A 137 15.35 -16.29 9.25
CA TYR A 137 16.45 -15.83 8.40
C TYR A 137 16.11 -14.47 7.79
N ARG A 138 17.08 -13.57 7.77
CA ARG A 138 16.94 -12.21 7.21
C ARG A 138 18.23 -11.78 6.53
N ILE A 139 18.12 -10.90 5.56
CA ILE A 139 19.27 -10.19 4.98
C ILE A 139 19.38 -8.84 5.66
N LEU A 140 20.52 -8.60 6.27
CA LEU A 140 20.89 -7.34 6.89
C LEU A 140 21.91 -6.64 5.99
N THR A 141 21.59 -5.41 5.56
CA THR A 141 22.51 -4.60 4.79
C THR A 141 22.99 -3.43 5.67
N VAL A 142 24.29 -3.34 5.84
CA VAL A 142 24.95 -2.35 6.71
C VAL A 142 25.84 -1.44 5.87
N PRO A 143 25.68 -0.10 5.94
CA PRO A 143 26.60 0.83 5.30
C PRO A 143 28.04 0.66 5.80
N LYS A 144 29.03 0.75 4.90
CA LYS A 144 30.45 0.72 5.26
C LYS A 144 30.95 2.05 5.84
N ALA A 145 30.27 3.15 5.50
CA ALA A 145 30.61 4.46 6.04
C ALA A 145 29.98 4.64 7.43
N GLU A 146 30.76 5.13 8.38
CA GLU A 146 30.26 5.57 9.68
C GLU A 146 29.28 6.75 9.47
N ARG A 147 28.04 6.61 9.92
CA ARG A 147 27.14 7.76 10.06
C ARG A 147 27.59 8.56 11.28
N LYS A 148 28.07 9.77 11.06
CA LYS A 148 28.11 10.78 12.12
C LYS A 148 26.64 11.12 12.46
N HIS A 149 26.21 10.73 13.65
CA HIS A 149 24.93 11.15 14.23
C HIS A 149 25.04 12.58 14.76
#